data_02b82f494330ee5a1cc6cf619a216baa
#
_entry.id   02b82f494330ee5a1cc6cf619a216baa
#
_cell.length_a   1.000
_cell.length_b   1.000
_cell.length_c   1.000
_cell.angle_alpha   90.00
_cell.angle_beta   90.00
_cell.angle_gamma   90.00
#
_symmetry.space_group_name_H-M   'P 1'
#
loop_
_entity.id
_entity.type
_entity.pdbx_description
1 polymer ?
#
loop_
_entity_poly.entity_id
_entity_poly.type
_entity_poly.pdbx_seq_one_letter_code
_entity_poly.pdbx_strand_id
1 'polypeptide(L)'
;MGGSADPRFAGVRDAFEALGDPGNALAVPHAGEGVVDLYGGWRDAARTEPWTPGTLVHVFSVGKAVVAAGLVRLLEGRFDDPVAAYWPEFAANGKAETTVRHVLAHTAGLPAFPEQVKDPTDWHGLCAMLAAAEPEFPAGTAVAEHAMTYGHLVGELIRRVDGRMPGEYLRAEYTGFALGETDGEQARTAELEYAHPDWPAQTIGTDDYRRRVLDNPPGWLALDVLNSPTWREAQVPAVNLHTTALALARFYAALPEQEIHARGEDLLLRRHVNWGLGVQVEETGEFGMGGIGGCDAFADPAKGYAYAYVTRSLGGFDRSERLIEALEECL
;
A
#
# COMPACT_ATOMS: atom_id res chain seq x y z
N MET A 1 -23.09 -5.62 -11.75
CA MET A 1 -21.76 -6.17 -11.97
C MET A 1 -21.34 -6.01 -13.42
N GLY A 2 -20.07 -5.78 -13.70
CA GLY A 2 -19.49 -5.64 -15.03
C GLY A 2 -18.15 -6.35 -15.14
N GLY A 3 -17.53 -6.24 -16.31
CA GLY A 3 -16.24 -6.88 -16.59
C GLY A 3 -16.35 -8.26 -17.20
N SER A 4 -15.20 -8.96 -17.28
CA SER A 4 -15.09 -10.28 -17.90
C SER A 4 -14.24 -11.23 -17.07
N ALA A 5 -14.52 -12.52 -17.19
CA ALA A 5 -13.65 -13.60 -16.75
C ALA A 5 -13.61 -14.68 -17.85
N ASP A 6 -12.40 -15.20 -18.10
CA ASP A 6 -12.27 -16.37 -18.98
C ASP A 6 -13.14 -17.52 -18.43
N PRO A 7 -13.80 -18.32 -19.28
CA PRO A 7 -14.68 -19.40 -18.83
C PRO A 7 -14.02 -20.38 -17.84
N ARG A 8 -12.72 -20.57 -17.91
CA ARG A 8 -11.95 -21.38 -16.95
C ARG A 8 -12.01 -20.83 -15.52
N PHE A 9 -12.25 -19.53 -15.36
CA PHE A 9 -12.35 -18.82 -14.09
C PHE A 9 -13.80 -18.45 -13.74
N ALA A 10 -14.77 -19.24 -14.20
CA ALA A 10 -16.20 -19.04 -13.88
C ALA A 10 -16.44 -19.09 -12.36
N GLY A 11 -15.77 -19.99 -11.64
CA GLY A 11 -15.83 -20.09 -10.18
C GLY A 11 -15.40 -18.80 -9.45
N VAL A 12 -14.39 -18.11 -9.98
CA VAL A 12 -13.94 -16.82 -9.45
C VAL A 12 -15.03 -15.75 -9.63
N ARG A 13 -15.70 -15.74 -10.79
CA ARG A 13 -16.84 -14.84 -11.04
C ARG A 13 -17.97 -15.11 -10.05
N ASP A 14 -18.34 -16.39 -9.87
CA ASP A 14 -19.41 -16.76 -8.95
C ASP A 14 -19.08 -16.37 -7.50
N ALA A 15 -17.83 -16.59 -7.08
CA ALA A 15 -17.35 -16.16 -5.77
C ALA A 15 -17.38 -14.63 -5.61
N PHE A 16 -16.97 -13.88 -6.64
CA PHE A 16 -17.01 -12.41 -6.63
C PHE A 16 -18.46 -11.88 -6.51
N GLU A 17 -19.39 -12.46 -7.25
CA GLU A 17 -20.82 -12.10 -7.16
C GLU A 17 -21.38 -12.42 -5.77
N ALA A 18 -21.00 -13.57 -5.20
CA ALA A 18 -21.47 -14.03 -3.89
C ALA A 18 -20.96 -13.18 -2.71
N LEU A 19 -19.90 -12.35 -2.89
CA LEU A 19 -19.43 -11.44 -1.85
C LEU A 19 -20.49 -10.42 -1.44
N GLY A 20 -21.34 -9.98 -2.37
CA GLY A 20 -22.33 -8.94 -2.10
C GLY A 20 -21.75 -7.62 -1.63
N ASP A 21 -20.49 -7.34 -1.98
CA ASP A 21 -19.76 -6.14 -1.55
C ASP A 21 -20.42 -4.86 -2.11
N PRO A 22 -20.54 -3.78 -1.34
CA PRO A 22 -21.17 -2.54 -1.78
C PRO A 22 -20.44 -1.85 -2.92
N GLY A 23 -19.14 -2.12 -3.11
CA GLY A 23 -18.35 -1.59 -4.21
C GLY A 23 -16.93 -2.15 -4.19
N ASN A 24 -16.58 -2.92 -5.21
CA ASN A 24 -15.30 -3.62 -5.32
C ASN A 24 -14.88 -3.91 -6.76
N ALA A 25 -13.63 -4.30 -6.93
CA ALA A 25 -13.11 -4.82 -8.18
C ALA A 25 -12.02 -5.87 -7.94
N LEU A 26 -11.90 -6.79 -8.88
CA LEU A 26 -10.90 -7.86 -8.92
C LEU A 26 -10.26 -7.92 -10.30
N ALA A 27 -8.93 -8.00 -10.35
CA ALA A 27 -8.20 -8.23 -11.58
C ALA A 27 -7.13 -9.32 -11.40
N VAL A 28 -7.07 -10.25 -12.36
CA VAL A 28 -6.06 -11.31 -12.40
C VAL A 28 -5.50 -11.42 -13.82
N PRO A 29 -4.30 -10.90 -14.08
CA PRO A 29 -3.49 -11.31 -15.22
C PRO A 29 -2.84 -12.68 -14.94
N HIS A 30 -2.88 -13.59 -15.93
CA HIS A 30 -2.25 -14.91 -15.86
C HIS A 30 -1.55 -15.20 -17.20
N ALA A 31 -0.30 -15.65 -17.15
CA ALA A 31 0.52 -15.98 -18.32
C ALA A 31 0.56 -14.85 -19.38
N GLY A 32 0.55 -13.58 -18.94
CA GLY A 32 0.57 -12.40 -19.81
C GLY A 32 -0.80 -11.98 -20.36
N GLU A 33 -1.88 -12.73 -20.09
CA GLU A 33 -3.25 -12.39 -20.49
C GLU A 33 -4.09 -11.92 -19.29
N GLY A 34 -5.05 -11.06 -19.53
CA GLY A 34 -6.05 -10.65 -18.53
C GLY A 34 -7.17 -11.69 -18.47
N VAL A 35 -7.14 -12.58 -17.47
CA VAL A 35 -8.10 -13.67 -17.37
C VAL A 35 -9.31 -13.34 -16.50
N VAL A 36 -9.16 -12.41 -15.56
CA VAL A 36 -10.25 -11.88 -14.75
C VAL A 36 -10.12 -10.36 -14.66
N ASP A 37 -11.20 -9.64 -14.93
CA ASP A 37 -11.35 -8.19 -14.71
C ASP A 37 -12.82 -7.94 -14.38
N LEU A 38 -13.14 -7.97 -13.09
CA LEU A 38 -14.51 -7.87 -12.56
C LEU A 38 -14.66 -6.64 -11.67
N TYR A 39 -15.83 -6.02 -11.73
CA TYR A 39 -16.16 -4.92 -10.84
C TYR A 39 -17.67 -4.90 -10.57
N GLY A 40 -18.05 -4.34 -9.42
CA GLY A 40 -19.45 -4.31 -9.04
C GLY A 40 -19.78 -3.34 -7.93
N GLY A 41 -21.08 -3.14 -7.71
CA GLY A 41 -21.59 -2.25 -6.67
C GLY A 41 -21.52 -0.77 -7.05
N TRP A 42 -21.30 0.07 -6.05
CA TRP A 42 -21.43 1.52 -6.10
C TRP A 42 -20.15 2.19 -5.61
N ARG A 43 -19.77 3.32 -6.19
CA ARG A 43 -18.62 4.08 -5.72
C ARG A 43 -18.96 5.07 -4.60
N ASP A 44 -20.25 5.31 -4.32
CA ASP A 44 -20.74 6.23 -3.29
C ASP A 44 -21.59 5.51 -2.22
N ALA A 45 -21.64 6.10 -1.03
CA ALA A 45 -22.42 5.57 0.08
C ALA A 45 -23.93 5.65 -0.17
N ALA A 46 -24.38 6.63 -0.94
CA ALA A 46 -25.78 6.80 -1.32
C ALA A 46 -26.27 5.76 -2.34
N ARG A 47 -25.34 4.99 -2.95
CA ARG A 47 -25.63 3.99 -3.98
C ARG A 47 -26.34 4.57 -5.20
N THR A 48 -25.87 5.73 -5.65
CA THR A 48 -26.39 6.44 -6.83
C THR A 48 -25.44 6.40 -8.01
N GLU A 49 -24.14 6.24 -7.74
CA GLU A 49 -23.08 6.23 -8.73
C GLU A 49 -22.49 4.82 -8.86
N PRO A 50 -22.72 4.13 -9.99
CA PRO A 50 -22.22 2.76 -10.16
C PRO A 50 -20.69 2.72 -10.21
N TRP A 51 -20.11 1.62 -9.70
CA TRP A 51 -18.71 1.32 -9.90
C TRP A 51 -18.38 1.12 -11.39
N THR A 52 -17.28 1.64 -11.84
CA THR A 52 -16.79 1.55 -13.23
C THR A 52 -15.36 1.01 -13.28
N PRO A 53 -14.83 0.57 -14.42
CA PRO A 53 -13.41 0.17 -14.54
C PRO A 53 -12.43 1.28 -14.16
N GLY A 54 -12.85 2.53 -14.25
CA GLY A 54 -12.03 3.70 -13.90
C GLY A 54 -12.22 4.20 -12.47
N THR A 55 -13.02 3.54 -11.65
CA THR A 55 -13.25 3.94 -10.25
C THR A 55 -11.95 3.74 -9.47
N LEU A 56 -11.43 4.82 -8.89
CA LEU A 56 -10.29 4.78 -7.98
C LEU A 56 -10.75 4.43 -6.58
N VAL A 57 -9.91 3.72 -5.85
CA VAL A 57 -10.16 3.42 -4.45
C VAL A 57 -8.87 3.54 -3.64
N HIS A 58 -9.02 3.97 -2.41
CA HIS A 58 -7.96 4.08 -1.42
C HIS A 58 -7.46 2.68 -1.02
N VAL A 59 -6.19 2.35 -1.31
CA VAL A 59 -5.68 0.98 -1.14
C VAL A 59 -4.78 0.78 0.08
N PHE A 60 -4.63 1.80 0.92
CA PHE A 60 -3.79 1.76 2.12
C PHE A 60 -2.36 1.24 1.83
N SER A 61 -1.88 0.31 2.65
CA SER A 61 -0.50 -0.18 2.58
C SER A 61 -0.12 -0.89 1.28
N VAL A 62 -1.09 -1.37 0.50
CA VAL A 62 -0.81 -1.93 -0.85
C VAL A 62 -0.05 -0.92 -1.72
N GLY A 63 -0.30 0.38 -1.51
CA GLY A 63 0.40 1.46 -2.20
C GLY A 63 1.90 1.57 -1.92
N LYS A 64 2.38 1.02 -0.80
CA LYS A 64 3.81 1.07 -0.44
C LYS A 64 4.69 0.43 -1.52
N ALA A 65 4.25 -0.69 -2.10
CA ALA A 65 4.97 -1.38 -3.17
C ALA A 65 5.17 -0.48 -4.40
N VAL A 66 4.16 0.33 -4.76
CA VAL A 66 4.24 1.24 -5.92
C VAL A 66 5.24 2.35 -5.66
N VAL A 67 5.22 2.93 -4.47
CA VAL A 67 6.16 3.98 -4.06
C VAL A 67 7.59 3.44 -3.98
N ALA A 68 7.75 2.23 -3.40
CA ALA A 68 9.05 1.55 -3.34
C ALA A 68 9.62 1.25 -4.73
N ALA A 69 8.80 0.70 -5.63
CA ALA A 69 9.22 0.42 -7.00
C ALA A 69 9.68 1.70 -7.74
N GLY A 70 9.04 2.84 -7.45
CA GLY A 70 9.48 4.14 -7.95
C GLY A 70 10.91 4.48 -7.51
N LEU A 71 11.23 4.31 -6.24
CA LEU A 71 12.58 4.55 -5.72
C LEU A 71 13.59 3.51 -6.24
N VAL A 72 13.19 2.24 -6.27
CA VAL A 72 14.03 1.15 -6.80
C VAL A 72 14.46 1.43 -8.22
N ARG A 73 13.53 1.90 -9.07
CA ARG A 73 13.80 2.29 -10.45
C ARG A 73 14.80 3.47 -10.54
N LEU A 74 14.64 4.50 -9.71
CA LEU A 74 15.51 5.68 -9.70
C LEU A 74 16.94 5.37 -9.27
N LEU A 75 17.10 4.43 -8.35
CA LEU A 75 18.41 4.14 -7.77
C LEU A 75 19.21 3.09 -8.52
N GLU A 76 18.61 2.33 -9.44
CA GLU A 76 19.30 1.38 -10.32
C GLU A 76 20.27 0.43 -9.58
N GLY A 77 19.84 -0.13 -8.44
CA GLY A 77 20.65 -1.06 -7.64
C GLY A 77 21.47 -0.42 -6.52
N ARG A 78 21.50 0.91 -6.39
CA ARG A 78 22.26 1.62 -5.33
C ARG A 78 21.52 1.60 -3.97
N PHE A 79 21.08 0.44 -3.54
CA PHE A 79 20.28 0.30 -2.31
C PHE A 79 21.14 0.25 -1.05
N ASP A 80 22.42 -0.03 -1.18
CA ASP A 80 23.38 -0.05 -0.06
C ASP A 80 24.01 1.31 0.20
N ASP A 81 23.70 2.31 -0.62
CA ASP A 81 24.08 3.69 -0.33
C ASP A 81 23.41 4.15 0.95
N PRO A 82 24.14 4.91 1.81
CA PRO A 82 23.53 5.56 2.96
C PRO A 82 22.42 6.52 2.52
N VAL A 83 21.30 6.54 3.22
CA VAL A 83 20.23 7.53 3.03
C VAL A 83 20.79 8.94 3.03
N ALA A 84 21.77 9.19 3.90
CA ALA A 84 22.46 10.48 4.03
C ALA A 84 23.17 10.97 2.74
N ALA A 85 23.48 10.07 1.81
CA ALA A 85 24.04 10.45 0.51
C ALA A 85 23.04 11.27 -0.35
N TYR A 86 21.76 11.03 -0.17
CA TYR A 86 20.67 11.72 -0.85
C TYR A 86 19.95 12.73 0.06
N TRP A 87 19.93 12.44 1.36
CA TRP A 87 19.28 13.24 2.40
C TRP A 87 20.23 13.50 3.57
N PRO A 88 21.14 14.49 3.45
CA PRO A 88 22.20 14.71 4.43
C PRO A 88 21.73 14.92 5.88
N GLU A 89 20.58 15.56 6.08
CA GLU A 89 20.00 15.81 7.39
C GLU A 89 19.61 14.52 8.12
N PHE A 90 19.37 13.45 7.37
CA PHE A 90 19.02 12.13 7.91
C PHE A 90 20.16 11.49 8.73
N ALA A 91 21.42 11.90 8.53
CA ALA A 91 22.58 11.37 9.26
C ALA A 91 22.53 11.59 10.78
N ALA A 92 21.66 12.50 11.25
CA ALA A 92 21.55 12.84 12.65
C ALA A 92 21.16 11.63 13.52
N ASN A 93 21.54 11.71 14.81
CA ASN A 93 21.11 10.78 15.86
C ASN A 93 21.39 9.31 15.55
N GLY A 94 22.60 9.01 15.04
CA GLY A 94 23.07 7.64 14.82
C GLY A 94 22.63 6.98 13.52
N LYS A 95 22.00 7.72 12.59
CA LYS A 95 21.48 7.19 11.32
C LYS A 95 22.44 7.32 10.12
N ALA A 96 23.68 7.78 10.32
CA ALA A 96 24.62 8.02 9.22
C ALA A 96 24.85 6.80 8.30
N GLU A 97 24.84 5.60 8.88
CA GLU A 97 25.05 4.33 8.16
C GLU A 97 23.74 3.62 7.76
N THR A 98 22.58 4.26 7.99
CA THR A 98 21.29 3.69 7.56
C THR A 98 21.22 3.75 6.04
N THR A 99 21.09 2.59 5.40
CA THR A 99 21.03 2.47 3.94
C THR A 99 19.61 2.60 3.40
N VAL A 100 19.49 2.86 2.11
CA VAL A 100 18.18 2.82 1.42
C VAL A 100 17.53 1.43 1.55
N ARG A 101 18.31 0.36 1.49
CA ARG A 101 17.84 -1.02 1.73
C ARG A 101 17.17 -1.18 3.08
N HIS A 102 17.74 -0.62 4.15
CA HIS A 102 17.15 -0.66 5.49
C HIS A 102 15.76 0.03 5.50
N VAL A 103 15.61 1.14 4.79
CA VAL A 103 14.31 1.82 4.65
C VAL A 103 13.32 0.95 3.88
N LEU A 104 13.71 0.44 2.71
CA LEU A 104 12.84 -0.36 1.84
C LEU A 104 12.41 -1.68 2.50
N ALA A 105 13.27 -2.29 3.33
CA ALA A 105 13.00 -3.57 4.00
C ALA A 105 12.51 -3.42 5.46
N HIS A 106 12.00 -2.24 5.85
CA HIS A 106 11.41 -2.00 7.17
C HIS A 106 12.35 -2.27 8.38
N THR A 107 13.64 -2.00 8.20
CA THR A 107 14.67 -2.19 9.23
C THR A 107 15.44 -0.92 9.58
N ALA A 108 14.94 0.25 9.19
CA ALA A 108 15.61 1.54 9.45
C ALA A 108 15.48 2.05 10.90
N GLY A 109 14.67 1.38 11.74
CA GLY A 109 14.47 1.78 13.15
C GLY A 109 13.52 2.96 13.34
N LEU A 110 12.73 3.32 12.35
CA LEU A 110 11.80 4.47 12.39
C LEU A 110 10.33 4.06 12.15
N PRO A 111 9.77 3.07 12.87
CA PRO A 111 8.42 2.56 12.62
C PRO A 111 7.32 3.57 12.95
N ALA A 112 7.59 4.53 13.84
CA ALA A 112 6.64 5.57 14.24
C ALA A 112 7.24 6.97 14.12
N PHE A 113 6.41 7.98 13.96
CA PHE A 113 6.81 9.36 14.18
C PHE A 113 7.15 9.57 15.67
N PRO A 114 8.25 10.29 16.00
CA PRO A 114 8.68 10.48 17.39
C PRO A 114 7.73 11.33 18.22
N GLU A 115 6.91 12.16 17.54
CA GLU A 115 5.93 13.05 18.15
C GLU A 115 4.55 12.86 17.50
N GLN A 116 3.53 13.40 18.14
CA GLN A 116 2.19 13.43 17.57
C GLN A 116 2.16 14.29 16.30
N VAL A 117 1.77 13.71 15.18
CA VAL A 117 1.52 14.41 13.92
C VAL A 117 0.31 15.34 14.11
N LYS A 118 0.49 16.61 13.84
CA LYS A 118 -0.59 17.63 13.92
C LYS A 118 -1.26 17.84 12.58
N ASP A 119 -0.46 17.82 11.52
CA ASP A 119 -0.91 17.99 10.14
C ASP A 119 -0.27 16.90 9.27
N PRO A 120 -1.03 15.90 8.84
CA PRO A 120 -0.52 14.84 7.97
C PRO A 120 -0.21 15.32 6.55
N THR A 121 -0.58 16.56 6.20
CA THR A 121 -0.29 17.15 4.89
C THR A 121 1.02 17.95 4.87
N ASP A 122 1.62 18.23 6.03
CA ASP A 122 2.91 18.94 6.15
C ASP A 122 4.08 18.01 5.77
N TRP A 123 4.29 17.82 4.47
CA TRP A 123 5.37 17.01 3.94
C TRP A 123 6.74 17.34 4.53
N HIS A 124 7.09 18.63 4.51
CA HIS A 124 8.43 19.06 4.92
C HIS A 124 8.65 18.93 6.42
N GLY A 125 7.64 19.27 7.22
CA GLY A 125 7.70 19.11 8.67
C GLY A 125 7.82 17.63 9.08
N LEU A 126 7.06 16.74 8.44
CA LEU A 126 7.12 15.29 8.70
C LEU A 126 8.47 14.69 8.29
N CYS A 127 9.01 15.08 7.14
CA CYS A 127 10.34 14.65 6.73
C CYS A 127 11.42 15.18 7.66
N ALA A 128 11.36 16.45 8.08
CA ALA A 128 12.30 17.04 9.04
C ALA A 128 12.24 16.32 10.40
N MET A 129 11.04 15.98 10.87
CA MET A 129 10.82 15.20 12.10
C MET A 129 11.50 13.81 12.01
N LEU A 130 11.36 13.10 10.90
CA LEU A 130 12.00 11.80 10.68
C LEU A 130 13.53 11.92 10.55
N ALA A 131 14.03 12.95 9.88
CA ALA A 131 15.47 13.21 9.80
C ALA A 131 16.09 13.48 11.16
N ALA A 132 15.37 14.19 12.05
CA ALA A 132 15.82 14.47 13.42
C ALA A 132 15.52 13.34 14.41
N ALA A 133 14.74 12.34 14.07
CA ALA A 133 14.38 11.26 14.99
C ALA A 133 15.58 10.40 15.38
N GLU A 134 15.59 9.94 16.63
CA GLU A 134 16.45 8.85 17.09
C GLU A 134 15.80 7.51 16.70
N PRO A 135 16.53 6.56 16.09
CA PRO A 135 15.95 5.27 15.74
C PRO A 135 15.67 4.44 17.00
N GLU A 136 14.56 3.70 17.02
CA GLU A 136 14.19 2.82 18.14
C GLU A 136 15.15 1.64 18.30
N PHE A 137 15.80 1.26 17.20
CA PHE A 137 16.84 0.24 17.16
C PHE A 137 17.83 0.56 16.03
N PRO A 138 19.10 0.11 16.14
CA PRO A 138 20.06 0.30 15.06
C PRO A 138 19.58 -0.32 13.75
N ALA A 139 19.81 0.35 12.62
CA ALA A 139 19.39 -0.13 11.32
C ALA A 139 19.87 -1.56 11.05
N GLY A 140 19.00 -2.41 10.52
CA GLY A 140 19.28 -3.81 10.20
C GLY A 140 19.23 -4.78 11.39
N THR A 141 19.01 -4.33 12.65
CA THR A 141 19.05 -5.21 13.83
C THR A 141 17.69 -5.77 14.24
N ALA A 142 16.60 -5.17 13.79
CA ALA A 142 15.23 -5.63 14.03
C ALA A 142 14.34 -5.30 12.83
N VAL A 143 13.18 -5.95 12.79
CA VAL A 143 12.16 -5.76 11.77
C VAL A 143 10.92 -5.12 12.42
N ALA A 144 10.45 -4.02 11.84
CA ALA A 144 9.22 -3.37 12.27
C ALA A 144 8.58 -2.67 11.09
N GLU A 145 7.37 -3.03 10.71
CA GLU A 145 6.69 -2.33 9.64
C GLU A 145 6.62 -0.83 9.93
N HIS A 146 7.15 -0.02 9.04
CA HIS A 146 7.10 1.44 9.08
C HIS A 146 5.74 1.90 8.55
N ALA A 147 4.66 1.54 9.26
CA ALA A 147 3.29 1.58 8.73
C ALA A 147 2.88 2.97 8.21
N MET A 148 3.22 4.05 8.93
CA MET A 148 2.89 5.42 8.55
C MET A 148 4.11 6.20 8.03
N THR A 149 5.30 5.93 8.54
CA THR A 149 6.52 6.68 8.23
C THR A 149 7.15 6.29 6.89
N TYR A 150 6.90 5.06 6.42
CA TYR A 150 7.47 4.51 5.18
C TYR A 150 7.35 5.45 3.99
N GLY A 151 6.16 6.00 3.80
CA GLY A 151 5.87 6.86 2.66
C GLY A 151 6.69 8.13 2.63
N HIS A 152 6.92 8.76 3.78
CA HIS A 152 7.76 9.96 3.87
C HIS A 152 9.25 9.64 3.73
N LEU A 153 9.69 8.48 4.26
CA LEU A 153 11.08 8.04 4.10
C LEU A 153 11.41 7.75 2.63
N VAL A 154 10.61 6.91 1.97
CA VAL A 154 10.81 6.53 0.56
C VAL A 154 10.51 7.71 -0.37
N GLY A 155 9.42 8.42 -0.12
CA GLY A 155 9.00 9.54 -0.94
C GLY A 155 9.95 10.73 -0.89
N GLU A 156 10.56 11.02 0.26
CA GLU A 156 11.58 12.08 0.35
C GLU A 156 12.85 11.71 -0.45
N LEU A 157 13.22 10.43 -0.45
CA LEU A 157 14.30 9.94 -1.31
C LEU A 157 13.96 10.12 -2.80
N ILE A 158 12.72 9.77 -3.22
CA ILE A 158 12.25 10.04 -4.60
C ILE A 158 12.39 11.53 -4.90
N ARG A 159 11.85 12.41 -4.05
CA ARG A 159 11.88 13.85 -4.24
C ARG A 159 13.29 14.42 -4.36
N ARG A 160 14.24 13.90 -3.57
CA ARG A 160 15.63 14.36 -3.58
C ARG A 160 16.43 13.85 -4.78
N VAL A 161 16.12 12.67 -5.29
CA VAL A 161 16.80 12.08 -6.44
C VAL A 161 16.22 12.61 -7.75
N ASP A 162 14.90 12.70 -7.89
CA ASP A 162 14.21 13.09 -9.11
C ASP A 162 13.87 14.59 -9.17
N GLY A 163 13.61 15.23 -8.03
CA GLY A 163 13.23 16.63 -7.91
C GLY A 163 11.72 16.89 -7.88
N ARG A 164 10.89 15.95 -8.32
CA ARG A 164 9.41 16.02 -8.26
C ARG A 164 8.89 15.48 -6.93
N MET A 165 7.71 15.93 -6.52
CA MET A 165 6.99 15.28 -5.43
C MET A 165 6.61 13.85 -5.83
N PRO A 166 6.49 12.90 -4.86
CA PRO A 166 6.22 11.49 -5.17
C PRO A 166 5.00 11.27 -6.04
N GLY A 167 3.91 11.99 -5.81
CA GLY A 167 2.70 11.87 -6.61
C GLY A 167 2.87 12.32 -8.07
N GLU A 168 3.64 13.38 -8.30
CA GLU A 168 3.99 13.85 -9.65
C GLU A 168 4.88 12.82 -10.36
N TYR A 169 5.88 12.29 -9.65
CA TYR A 169 6.77 11.26 -10.18
C TYR A 169 5.97 10.00 -10.55
N LEU A 170 5.19 9.45 -9.61
CA LEU A 170 4.43 8.23 -9.85
C LEU A 170 3.41 8.38 -10.98
N ARG A 171 2.74 9.53 -11.09
CA ARG A 171 1.78 9.78 -12.19
C ARG A 171 2.45 9.81 -13.56
N ALA A 172 3.70 10.25 -13.64
CA ALA A 172 4.46 10.27 -14.89
C ALA A 172 5.00 8.87 -15.28
N GLU A 173 5.37 8.05 -14.29
CA GLU A 173 6.04 6.77 -14.53
C GLU A 173 5.08 5.57 -14.58
N TYR A 174 3.94 5.66 -13.88
CA TYR A 174 2.98 4.58 -13.71
C TYR A 174 1.56 5.03 -14.02
N THR A 175 0.90 4.34 -14.94
CA THR A 175 -0.49 4.66 -15.31
C THR A 175 -1.48 4.05 -14.32
N GLY A 176 -2.46 4.85 -13.89
CA GLY A 176 -3.58 4.37 -13.06
C GLY A 176 -3.37 4.51 -11.57
N PHE A 177 -2.33 5.24 -11.14
CA PHE A 177 -2.05 5.52 -9.74
C PHE A 177 -2.20 7.01 -9.44
N ALA A 178 -2.89 7.33 -8.36
CA ALA A 178 -3.08 8.69 -7.88
C ALA A 178 -2.60 8.80 -6.42
N LEU A 179 -1.60 9.64 -6.20
CA LEU A 179 -1.11 10.06 -4.91
C LEU A 179 -1.14 11.59 -4.91
N GLY A 180 -1.94 12.19 -4.02
CA GLY A 180 -2.32 13.58 -4.14
C GLY A 180 -3.26 13.78 -5.34
N GLU A 181 -4.54 13.40 -5.16
CA GLU A 181 -5.54 13.41 -6.24
C GLU A 181 -5.82 14.81 -6.77
N THR A 182 -6.00 14.90 -8.08
CA THR A 182 -6.57 16.05 -8.78
C THR A 182 -8.10 16.02 -8.68
N ASP A 183 -8.78 17.15 -8.96
CA ASP A 183 -10.25 17.22 -9.01
C ASP A 183 -10.86 16.15 -9.92
N GLY A 184 -10.23 15.88 -11.07
CA GLY A 184 -10.69 14.87 -12.00
C GLY A 184 -10.55 13.43 -11.48
N GLU A 185 -9.53 13.17 -10.65
CA GLU A 185 -9.34 11.89 -9.96
C GLU A 185 -10.35 11.75 -8.83
N GLN A 186 -10.53 12.77 -8.00
CA GLN A 186 -11.53 12.78 -6.92
C GLN A 186 -12.95 12.53 -7.43
N ALA A 187 -13.32 13.08 -8.59
CA ALA A 187 -14.63 12.90 -9.19
C ALA A 187 -14.96 11.43 -9.51
N ARG A 188 -13.98 10.54 -9.58
CA ARG A 188 -14.15 9.10 -9.83
C ARG A 188 -13.67 8.20 -8.69
N THR A 189 -13.26 8.79 -7.57
CA THR A 189 -12.79 8.05 -6.39
C THR A 189 -13.97 7.56 -5.56
N ALA A 190 -13.90 6.30 -5.11
CA ALA A 190 -14.92 5.70 -4.28
C ALA A 190 -14.92 6.30 -2.87
N GLU A 191 -16.13 6.51 -2.32
CA GLU A 191 -16.32 6.81 -0.91
C GLU A 191 -16.17 5.54 -0.10
N LEU A 192 -15.31 5.59 0.92
CA LEU A 192 -15.13 4.49 1.86
C LEU A 192 -16.31 4.42 2.84
N GLU A 193 -16.64 3.20 3.24
CA GLU A 193 -17.54 2.91 4.36
C GLU A 193 -16.97 1.79 5.23
N TYR A 194 -17.40 1.69 6.46
CA TYR A 194 -17.00 0.56 7.32
C TYR A 194 -17.86 -0.66 7.03
N ALA A 195 -17.26 -1.84 6.89
CA ALA A 195 -17.97 -3.12 6.86
C ALA A 195 -18.70 -3.37 8.20
N HIS A 196 -18.13 -2.88 9.30
CA HIS A 196 -18.76 -2.85 10.62
C HIS A 196 -18.26 -1.64 11.44
N PRO A 197 -19.08 -1.06 12.31
CA PRO A 197 -18.77 0.19 13.02
C PRO A 197 -17.48 0.17 13.85
N ASP A 198 -17.12 -1.00 14.38
CA ASP A 198 -15.95 -1.16 15.25
C ASP A 198 -14.63 -1.34 14.50
N TRP A 199 -14.65 -1.32 13.15
CA TRP A 199 -13.45 -1.54 12.34
C TRP A 199 -12.27 -0.64 12.71
N PRO A 200 -12.41 0.69 12.92
CA PRO A 200 -11.27 1.54 13.29
C PRO A 200 -10.64 1.12 14.63
N ALA A 201 -11.48 0.84 15.63
CA ALA A 201 -11.00 0.42 16.93
C ALA A 201 -10.30 -0.95 16.89
N GLN A 202 -10.82 -1.89 16.12
CA GLN A 202 -10.21 -3.21 15.92
C GLN A 202 -8.88 -3.10 15.15
N THR A 203 -8.81 -2.22 14.16
CA THR A 203 -7.61 -1.98 13.35
C THR A 203 -6.48 -1.37 14.19
N ILE A 204 -6.77 -0.36 14.98
CA ILE A 204 -5.79 0.26 15.88
C ILE A 204 -5.44 -0.68 17.03
N GLY A 205 -6.45 -1.37 17.61
CA GLY A 205 -6.27 -2.27 18.73
C GLY A 205 -5.99 -1.54 20.06
N THR A 206 -5.59 -2.32 21.08
CA THR A 206 -5.35 -1.84 22.46
C THR A 206 -3.87 -1.82 22.85
N ASP A 207 -2.99 -2.39 22.04
CA ASP A 207 -1.55 -2.42 22.28
C ASP A 207 -0.94 -1.01 22.10
N ASP A 208 -0.17 -0.54 23.08
CA ASP A 208 0.38 0.82 23.10
C ASP A 208 1.39 1.05 21.94
N TYR A 209 2.19 0.03 21.61
CA TYR A 209 3.12 0.13 20.49
C TYR A 209 2.37 0.27 19.17
N ARG A 210 1.37 -0.58 18.95
CA ARG A 210 0.54 -0.55 17.76
C ARG A 210 -0.20 0.78 17.62
N ARG A 211 -0.76 1.33 18.72
CA ARG A 211 -1.38 2.66 18.73
C ARG A 211 -0.40 3.75 18.33
N ARG A 212 0.78 3.76 18.92
CA ARG A 212 1.82 4.75 18.61
C ARG A 212 2.23 4.73 17.15
N VAL A 213 2.29 3.55 16.52
CA VAL A 213 2.65 3.38 15.11
C VAL A 213 1.49 3.69 14.17
N LEU A 214 0.27 3.24 14.48
CA LEU A 214 -0.87 3.28 13.55
C LEU A 214 -1.83 4.46 13.79
N ASP A 215 -2.00 4.95 15.02
CA ASP A 215 -2.95 6.02 15.34
C ASP A 215 -2.26 7.38 15.46
N ASN A 216 -1.46 7.71 14.48
CA ASN A 216 -0.72 8.98 14.44
C ASN A 216 -0.76 9.62 13.04
N PRO A 217 -1.61 10.64 12.81
CA PRO A 217 -2.40 11.40 13.79
C PRO A 217 -3.59 10.60 14.33
N PRO A 218 -3.98 10.83 15.59
CA PRO A 218 -5.14 10.15 16.18
C PRO A 218 -6.43 10.39 15.41
N GLY A 219 -7.19 9.31 15.17
CA GLY A 219 -8.49 9.38 14.52
C GLY A 219 -8.45 9.51 12.99
N TRP A 220 -7.29 9.37 12.34
CA TRP A 220 -7.17 9.48 10.89
C TRP A 220 -8.01 8.46 10.11
N LEU A 221 -8.38 7.34 10.74
CA LEU A 221 -9.26 6.32 10.13
C LEU A 221 -10.74 6.71 10.09
N ALA A 222 -11.13 7.89 10.62
CA ALA A 222 -12.50 8.35 10.54
C ALA A 222 -12.94 8.60 9.08
N LEU A 223 -14.17 8.22 8.74
CA LEU A 223 -14.67 8.31 7.35
C LEU A 223 -14.74 9.74 6.82
N ASP A 224 -15.00 10.71 7.69
CA ASP A 224 -14.98 12.13 7.34
C ASP A 224 -13.57 12.65 7.02
N VAL A 225 -12.53 12.02 7.59
CA VAL A 225 -11.13 12.27 7.23
C VAL A 225 -10.79 11.56 5.92
N LEU A 226 -10.96 10.24 5.86
CA LEU A 226 -10.56 9.40 4.72
C LEU A 226 -11.26 9.80 3.41
N ASN A 227 -12.52 10.25 3.49
CA ASN A 227 -13.32 10.69 2.34
C ASN A 227 -13.16 12.18 2.04
N SER A 228 -12.40 12.94 2.86
CA SER A 228 -12.25 14.38 2.63
C SER A 228 -11.40 14.69 1.40
N PRO A 229 -11.71 15.77 0.67
CA PRO A 229 -10.85 16.26 -0.40
C PRO A 229 -9.41 16.51 0.07
N THR A 230 -9.25 17.12 1.26
CA THR A 230 -7.93 17.42 1.84
C THR A 230 -7.07 16.17 2.01
N TRP A 231 -7.66 15.05 2.51
CA TRP A 231 -6.93 13.78 2.63
C TRP A 231 -6.55 13.21 1.27
N ARG A 232 -7.45 13.27 0.30
CA ARG A 232 -7.21 12.76 -1.07
C ARG A 232 -6.14 13.58 -1.81
N GLU A 233 -6.08 14.89 -1.58
CA GLU A 233 -5.06 15.80 -2.13
C GLU A 233 -3.70 15.66 -1.44
N ALA A 234 -3.68 15.21 -0.19
CA ALA A 234 -2.45 15.01 0.56
C ALA A 234 -1.59 13.91 -0.05
N GLN A 235 -0.29 14.00 0.14
CA GLN A 235 0.64 12.92 -0.20
C GLN A 235 1.12 12.24 1.08
N VAL A 236 0.45 11.14 1.45
CA VAL A 236 0.83 10.27 2.57
C VAL A 236 1.13 8.87 1.99
N PRO A 237 2.28 8.69 1.30
CA PRO A 237 2.48 7.56 0.37
C PRO A 237 2.44 6.17 1.02
N ALA A 238 2.54 6.11 2.35
CA ALA A 238 2.41 4.86 3.09
C ALA A 238 0.97 4.31 3.08
N VAL A 239 -0.05 5.18 2.91
CA VAL A 239 -1.45 4.79 3.16
C VAL A 239 -2.47 5.38 2.22
N ASN A 240 -2.23 6.51 1.52
CA ASN A 240 -3.29 7.17 0.75
C ASN A 240 -3.13 7.13 -0.78
N LEU A 241 -2.46 6.10 -1.30
CA LEU A 241 -2.50 5.85 -2.73
C LEU A 241 -3.90 5.39 -3.16
N HIS A 242 -4.39 5.91 -4.29
CA HIS A 242 -5.63 5.50 -4.93
C HIS A 242 -5.35 4.88 -6.28
N THR A 243 -6.06 3.80 -6.62
CA THR A 243 -5.85 3.09 -7.88
C THR A 243 -7.05 2.20 -8.24
N THR A 244 -6.99 1.52 -9.37
CA THR A 244 -7.94 0.49 -9.80
C THR A 244 -7.34 -0.92 -9.60
N ALA A 245 -8.18 -1.94 -9.47
CA ALA A 245 -7.70 -3.33 -9.39
C ALA A 245 -6.84 -3.71 -10.60
N LEU A 246 -7.26 -3.32 -11.79
CA LEU A 246 -6.55 -3.65 -13.04
C LEU A 246 -5.16 -2.99 -13.11
N ALA A 247 -5.03 -1.71 -12.72
CA ALA A 247 -3.74 -1.04 -12.69
C ALA A 247 -2.79 -1.71 -11.70
N LEU A 248 -3.31 -2.07 -10.53
CA LEU A 248 -2.55 -2.71 -9.46
C LEU A 248 -2.10 -4.13 -9.85
N ALA A 249 -2.99 -4.96 -10.40
CA ALA A 249 -2.65 -6.30 -10.86
C ALA A 249 -1.60 -6.29 -11.99
N ARG A 250 -1.72 -5.36 -12.94
CA ARG A 250 -0.71 -5.18 -14.00
C ARG A 250 0.62 -4.71 -13.46
N PHE A 251 0.61 -3.85 -12.44
CA PHE A 251 1.82 -3.41 -11.77
C PHE A 251 2.56 -4.60 -11.14
N TYR A 252 1.87 -5.44 -10.35
CA TYR A 252 2.48 -6.62 -9.75
C TYR A 252 2.95 -7.65 -10.78
N ALA A 253 2.18 -7.87 -11.86
CA ALA A 253 2.58 -8.75 -12.96
C ALA A 253 3.85 -8.28 -13.70
N ALA A 254 4.16 -6.97 -13.66
CA ALA A 254 5.33 -6.40 -14.30
C ALA A 254 6.55 -6.28 -13.38
N LEU A 255 6.38 -6.50 -12.07
CA LEU A 255 7.51 -6.48 -11.15
C LEU A 255 8.40 -7.72 -11.37
N PRO A 256 9.73 -7.58 -11.25
CA PRO A 256 10.62 -8.73 -11.23
C PRO A 256 10.39 -9.55 -9.96
N GLU A 257 10.83 -10.81 -9.97
CA GLU A 257 10.90 -11.63 -8.77
C GLU A 257 11.62 -10.89 -7.64
N GLN A 258 11.13 -11.05 -6.43
CA GLN A 258 11.62 -10.33 -5.27
C GLN A 258 12.52 -11.21 -4.40
N GLU A 259 13.61 -10.64 -3.95
CA GLU A 259 14.50 -11.27 -2.98
C GLU A 259 14.11 -10.86 -1.55
N ILE A 260 14.36 -11.75 -0.58
CA ILE A 260 14.20 -11.45 0.83
C ILE A 260 15.43 -10.66 1.30
N HIS A 261 15.22 -9.43 1.75
CA HIS A 261 16.27 -8.54 2.26
C HIS A 261 16.32 -8.42 3.78
N ALA A 262 15.20 -8.71 4.45
CA ALA A 262 15.10 -8.79 5.90
C ALA A 262 14.09 -9.84 6.32
N ARG A 263 14.33 -10.50 7.44
CA ARG A 263 13.41 -11.48 8.03
C ARG A 263 13.44 -11.45 9.54
N GLY A 264 12.34 -11.71 10.17
CA GLY A 264 12.26 -11.80 11.63
C GLY A 264 10.84 -11.63 12.15
N GLU A 265 10.72 -11.67 13.47
CA GLU A 265 9.48 -11.30 14.15
C GLU A 265 9.28 -9.80 14.03
N ASP A 266 8.26 -9.38 13.30
CA ASP A 266 7.95 -7.97 13.09
C ASP A 266 7.32 -7.38 14.35
N LEU A 267 7.89 -6.29 14.86
CA LEU A 267 7.48 -5.68 16.13
C LEU A 267 6.05 -5.09 16.09
N LEU A 268 5.57 -4.68 14.92
CA LEU A 268 4.21 -4.17 14.75
C LEU A 268 3.22 -5.30 14.45
N LEU A 269 3.56 -6.17 13.50
CA LEU A 269 2.67 -7.22 13.01
C LEU A 269 2.57 -8.42 13.95
N ARG A 270 3.53 -8.57 14.89
CA ARG A 270 3.58 -9.66 15.89
C ARG A 270 3.57 -11.06 15.23
N ARG A 271 4.20 -11.18 14.08
CA ARG A 271 4.40 -12.42 13.36
C ARG A 271 5.72 -12.41 12.60
N HIS A 272 6.19 -13.58 12.21
CA HIS A 272 7.35 -13.68 11.33
C HIS A 272 7.00 -13.09 9.95
N VAL A 273 7.88 -12.25 9.42
CA VAL A 273 7.72 -11.62 8.09
C VAL A 273 9.06 -11.65 7.36
N ASN A 274 9.00 -11.88 6.07
CA ASN A 274 10.12 -11.65 5.17
C ASN A 274 9.82 -10.40 4.34
N TRP A 275 10.71 -9.44 4.37
CA TRP A 275 10.60 -8.21 3.59
C TRP A 275 11.57 -8.23 2.40
N GLY A 276 11.04 -7.96 1.22
CA GLY A 276 11.76 -7.55 0.03
C GLY A 276 11.97 -6.02 0.00
N LEU A 277 12.07 -5.45 -1.19
CA LEU A 277 12.16 -4.00 -1.38
C LEU A 277 10.74 -3.39 -1.48
N GLY A 278 10.07 -3.25 -0.32
CA GLY A 278 8.74 -2.64 -0.21
C GLY A 278 7.57 -3.59 -0.38
N VAL A 279 7.82 -4.90 -0.35
CA VAL A 279 6.81 -5.97 -0.39
C VAL A 279 7.13 -7.03 0.66
N GLN A 280 6.13 -7.76 1.10
CA GLN A 280 6.33 -9.03 1.80
C GLN A 280 6.64 -10.12 0.77
N VAL A 281 7.50 -11.07 1.13
CA VAL A 281 7.93 -12.17 0.26
C VAL A 281 7.73 -13.48 0.99
N GLU A 282 6.92 -14.37 0.43
CA GLU A 282 6.71 -15.69 1.00
C GLU A 282 7.84 -16.66 0.59
N GLU A 283 8.06 -17.72 1.35
CA GLU A 283 9.08 -18.73 1.04
C GLU A 283 8.82 -19.44 -0.30
N THR A 284 7.59 -19.38 -0.81
CA THR A 284 7.20 -19.88 -2.13
C THR A 284 7.64 -19.00 -3.29
N GLY A 285 8.10 -17.77 -2.99
CA GLY A 285 8.42 -16.75 -3.98
C GLY A 285 7.24 -15.84 -4.34
N GLU A 286 6.05 -16.06 -3.81
CA GLU A 286 4.94 -15.12 -3.87
C GLU A 286 5.33 -13.82 -3.16
N PHE A 287 4.99 -12.68 -3.72
CA PHE A 287 5.29 -11.39 -3.10
C PHE A 287 4.16 -10.38 -3.30
N GLY A 288 3.91 -9.61 -2.26
CA GLY A 288 2.84 -8.63 -2.30
C GLY A 288 2.66 -7.89 -1.00
N MET A 289 1.50 -7.24 -0.86
CA MET A 289 1.16 -6.52 0.36
C MET A 289 -0.35 -6.36 0.49
N GLY A 290 -0.87 -6.71 1.67
CA GLY A 290 -2.22 -6.38 2.08
C GLY A 290 -2.32 -4.95 2.62
N GLY A 291 -3.50 -4.33 2.47
CA GLY A 291 -3.84 -3.03 3.06
C GLY A 291 -4.87 -3.16 4.16
N ILE A 292 -4.70 -2.45 5.26
CA ILE A 292 -5.77 -2.37 6.27
C ILE A 292 -7.06 -1.91 5.58
N GLY A 293 -8.17 -2.58 5.84
CA GLY A 293 -9.43 -2.32 5.11
C GLY A 293 -9.78 -3.38 4.08
N GLY A 294 -8.86 -4.33 3.79
CA GLY A 294 -9.15 -5.54 3.01
C GLY A 294 -8.84 -5.46 1.52
N CYS A 295 -8.16 -4.40 1.05
CA CYS A 295 -7.51 -4.42 -0.25
C CYS A 295 -6.27 -5.32 -0.21
N ASP A 296 -6.02 -6.05 -1.28
CA ASP A 296 -4.93 -7.02 -1.33
C ASP A 296 -4.37 -7.14 -2.74
N ALA A 297 -3.04 -7.24 -2.88
CA ALA A 297 -2.40 -7.44 -4.17
C ALA A 297 -1.04 -8.11 -4.06
N PHE A 298 -0.79 -9.05 -4.96
CA PHE A 298 0.44 -9.83 -5.00
C PHE A 298 0.70 -10.41 -6.39
N ALA A 299 1.89 -10.95 -6.58
CA ALA A 299 2.23 -11.81 -7.70
C ALA A 299 2.73 -13.17 -7.20
N ASP A 300 2.34 -14.24 -7.89
CA ASP A 300 2.89 -15.59 -7.75
C ASP A 300 3.62 -15.96 -9.04
N PRO A 301 4.95 -15.75 -9.11
CA PRO A 301 5.72 -16.08 -10.30
C PRO A 301 5.73 -17.58 -10.61
N ALA A 302 5.66 -18.44 -9.58
CA ALA A 302 5.68 -19.89 -9.76
C ALA A 302 4.41 -20.40 -10.48
N LYS A 303 3.27 -19.77 -10.20
CA LYS A 303 1.99 -20.07 -10.86
C LYS A 303 1.71 -19.13 -12.05
N GLY A 304 2.53 -18.11 -12.27
CA GLY A 304 2.47 -17.20 -13.43
C GLY A 304 1.30 -16.23 -13.42
N TYR A 305 0.76 -15.83 -12.26
CA TYR A 305 -0.30 -14.85 -12.16
C TYR A 305 0.03 -13.70 -11.19
N ALA A 306 -0.71 -12.62 -11.34
CA ALA A 306 -0.82 -11.60 -10.31
C ALA A 306 -2.30 -11.40 -9.94
N TYR A 307 -2.53 -10.86 -8.77
CA TYR A 307 -3.84 -10.69 -8.18
C TYR A 307 -3.97 -9.28 -7.62
N ALA A 308 -5.12 -8.65 -7.78
CA ALA A 308 -5.46 -7.45 -7.04
C ALA A 308 -6.97 -7.39 -6.77
N TYR A 309 -7.32 -7.34 -5.51
CA TYR A 309 -8.66 -7.07 -5.02
C TYR A 309 -8.70 -5.72 -4.32
N VAL A 310 -9.66 -4.90 -4.70
CA VAL A 310 -9.87 -3.59 -4.09
C VAL A 310 -11.33 -3.40 -3.71
N THR A 311 -11.57 -2.74 -2.58
CA THR A 311 -12.92 -2.53 -2.04
C THR A 311 -13.03 -1.18 -1.35
N ARG A 312 -14.23 -0.59 -1.38
CA ARG A 312 -14.56 0.59 -0.59
C ARG A 312 -15.10 0.28 0.81
N SER A 313 -15.39 -0.99 1.08
CA SER A 313 -15.94 -1.46 2.36
C SER A 313 -14.82 -1.92 3.28
N LEU A 314 -14.45 -1.09 4.26
CA LEU A 314 -13.33 -1.31 5.16
C LEU A 314 -13.61 -2.44 6.13
N GLY A 315 -12.86 -3.54 6.03
CA GLY A 315 -13.01 -4.76 6.82
C GLY A 315 -11.73 -5.60 6.86
N GLY A 316 -11.87 -6.88 7.13
CA GLY A 316 -10.78 -7.87 7.08
C GLY A 316 -10.51 -8.38 5.66
N PHE A 317 -9.64 -9.38 5.59
CA PHE A 317 -9.21 -10.01 4.34
C PHE A 317 -10.12 -11.17 3.88
N ASP A 318 -11.13 -11.56 4.65
CA ASP A 318 -12.01 -12.72 4.37
C ASP A 318 -12.57 -12.73 2.93
N ARG A 319 -12.80 -11.53 2.35
CA ARG A 319 -13.28 -11.39 0.96
C ARG A 319 -12.21 -11.72 -0.05
N SER A 320 -10.98 -11.23 0.17
CA SER A 320 -9.82 -11.55 -0.66
C SER A 320 -9.49 -13.03 -0.56
N GLU A 321 -9.47 -13.59 0.65
CA GLU A 321 -9.18 -15.00 0.91
C GLU A 321 -10.14 -15.92 0.14
N ARG A 322 -11.46 -15.66 0.18
CA ARG A 322 -12.45 -16.42 -0.62
C ARG A 322 -12.23 -16.35 -2.12
N LEU A 323 -11.78 -15.20 -2.62
CA LEU A 323 -11.49 -15.04 -4.06
C LEU A 323 -10.21 -15.76 -4.45
N ILE A 324 -9.20 -15.78 -3.57
CA ILE A 324 -7.97 -16.52 -3.76
C ILE A 324 -8.25 -18.03 -3.76
N GLU A 325 -9.05 -18.53 -2.80
CA GLU A 325 -9.48 -19.93 -2.78
C GLU A 325 -10.15 -20.33 -4.09
N ALA A 326 -11.12 -19.55 -4.58
CA ALA A 326 -11.79 -19.81 -5.86
C ALA A 326 -10.84 -19.72 -7.06
N LEU A 327 -9.83 -18.84 -7.01
CA LEU A 327 -8.81 -18.72 -8.05
C LEU A 327 -7.90 -19.97 -8.08
N GLU A 328 -7.44 -20.42 -6.92
CA GLU A 328 -6.59 -21.60 -6.78
C GLU A 328 -7.26 -22.88 -7.30
N GLU A 329 -8.59 -22.99 -7.18
CA GLU A 329 -9.36 -24.10 -7.75
C GLU A 329 -9.40 -24.09 -9.29
N CYS A 330 -9.08 -22.95 -9.92
CA CYS A 330 -9.10 -22.79 -11.37
C CYS A 330 -7.73 -22.88 -12.05
N LEU A 331 -6.65 -22.80 -11.27
CA LEU A 331 -5.26 -22.86 -11.74
C LEU A 331 -4.75 -24.29 -11.79
#